data_0fd7725dba7884f20edfc3b3a9f2057c
#
_entry.id   0fd7725dba7884f20edfc3b3a9f2057c
#
_cell.length_a   1.000
_cell.length_b   1.000
_cell.length_c   1.000
_cell.angle_alpha   90.00
_cell.angle_beta   90.00
_cell.angle_gamma   90.00
#
_symmetry.space_group_name_H-M   'P 1'
#
loop_
_entity.id
_entity.type
_entity.pdbx_description
1 polymer ?
#
loop_
_entity_poly.entity_id
_entity_poly.type
_entity_poly.pdbx_seq_one_letter_code
_entity_poly.pdbx_strand_id
1 'polypeptide(L)'
;TVPYMVPTVSFSEYLTDRLKVAVDAGVEAIHVEEPEFWDKSGYSEAFKREYEIYYKEPWKPQHESLDAQYKCARLKAYLYKRTIDRVSAALKEYAKVKYQKDLRFYVPTHSLLNYTQWKIMSPEAELISIPTVDGYIAQIWTGTSREANVYEGVYKERTFETAYLEYGVMQELVKGTGRRMWFLNDPIEDLPSYTWENYEYNYRRTAVASLLHPHIWHYEICPWPHRVFDGRYPRFQPRIAEKIETSFETDQS
;
A
#
# COMPACT_ATOMS: atom_id res chain seq x y z
N THR A 1 15.52 -5.02 17.64
CA THR A 1 15.56 -4.40 16.30
C THR A 1 15.13 -5.44 15.29
N VAL A 2 14.02 -5.22 14.61
CA VAL A 2 13.60 -6.07 13.50
C VAL A 2 14.43 -5.67 12.29
N PRO A 3 15.15 -6.59 11.64
CA PRO A 3 15.90 -6.25 10.44
C PRO A 3 14.95 -5.89 9.31
N TYR A 4 15.14 -4.74 8.70
CA TYR A 4 14.39 -4.33 7.52
C TYR A 4 15.07 -4.89 6.28
N MET A 5 14.28 -5.48 5.39
CA MET A 5 14.79 -6.08 4.17
C MET A 5 15.25 -5.00 3.17
N VAL A 6 16.38 -5.23 2.50
CA VAL A 6 16.79 -4.44 1.34
C VAL A 6 16.43 -5.22 0.07
N PRO A 7 15.69 -4.62 -0.88
CA PRO A 7 15.26 -5.30 -2.10
C PRO A 7 16.41 -5.43 -3.11
N THR A 8 17.35 -6.35 -2.80
CA THR A 8 18.47 -6.71 -3.67
C THR A 8 18.02 -7.60 -4.83
N VAL A 9 18.93 -7.84 -5.79
CA VAL A 9 18.68 -8.80 -6.86
C VAL A 9 18.46 -10.21 -6.30
N SER A 10 19.29 -10.65 -5.35
CA SER A 10 19.13 -11.96 -4.70
C SER A 10 17.80 -12.10 -3.97
N PHE A 11 17.32 -11.01 -3.36
CA PHE A 11 15.99 -11.01 -2.75
C PHE A 11 14.89 -11.15 -3.80
N SER A 12 15.01 -10.49 -4.94
CA SER A 12 14.06 -10.64 -6.05
C SER A 12 13.99 -12.08 -6.56
N GLU A 13 15.13 -12.75 -6.68
CA GLU A 13 15.23 -14.15 -7.07
C GLU A 13 14.58 -15.08 -6.03
N TYR A 14 14.91 -14.88 -4.76
CA TYR A 14 14.30 -15.62 -3.65
C TYR A 14 12.77 -15.45 -3.63
N LEU A 15 12.28 -14.23 -3.74
CA LEU A 15 10.84 -13.94 -3.73
C LEU A 15 10.15 -14.58 -4.94
N THR A 16 10.75 -14.50 -6.12
CA THR A 16 10.24 -15.15 -7.33
C THR A 16 10.09 -16.66 -7.12
N ASP A 17 11.12 -17.32 -6.58
CA ASP A 17 11.08 -18.77 -6.36
C ASP A 17 10.01 -19.17 -5.33
N ARG A 18 9.81 -18.36 -4.29
CA ARG A 18 8.72 -18.59 -3.33
C ARG A 18 7.34 -18.43 -3.94
N LEU A 19 7.16 -17.40 -4.75
CA LEU A 19 5.86 -17.12 -5.38
C LEU A 19 5.51 -18.07 -6.52
N LYS A 20 6.48 -18.75 -7.14
CA LYS A 20 6.19 -19.84 -8.10
C LYS A 20 5.31 -20.94 -7.49
N VAL A 21 5.44 -21.20 -6.20
CA VAL A 21 4.57 -22.17 -5.50
C VAL A 21 3.10 -21.78 -5.56
N ALA A 22 2.81 -20.49 -5.43
CA ALA A 22 1.44 -19.98 -5.57
C ALA A 22 0.95 -20.11 -7.03
N VAL A 23 1.81 -19.80 -8.01
CA VAL A 23 1.47 -20.01 -9.43
C VAL A 23 1.20 -21.48 -9.72
N ASP A 24 2.00 -22.40 -9.17
CA ASP A 24 1.81 -23.85 -9.30
C ASP A 24 0.50 -24.33 -8.65
N ALA A 25 0.07 -23.64 -7.58
CA ALA A 25 -1.23 -23.88 -6.94
C ALA A 25 -2.43 -23.32 -7.74
N GLY A 26 -2.18 -22.64 -8.86
CA GLY A 26 -3.23 -22.20 -9.78
C GLY A 26 -3.81 -20.81 -9.54
N VAL A 27 -3.17 -19.96 -8.72
CA VAL A 27 -3.66 -18.59 -8.49
C VAL A 27 -3.78 -17.78 -9.80
N GLU A 28 -4.71 -16.85 -9.84
CA GLU A 28 -4.95 -15.98 -11.00
C GLU A 28 -4.26 -14.62 -10.89
N ALA A 29 -3.95 -14.23 -9.66
CA ALA A 29 -3.28 -12.97 -9.37
C ALA A 29 -2.30 -13.13 -8.23
N ILE A 30 -1.25 -12.33 -8.24
CA ILE A 30 -0.28 -12.18 -7.15
C ILE A 30 -0.30 -10.73 -6.69
N HIS A 31 -0.34 -10.55 -5.38
CA HIS A 31 -0.20 -9.27 -4.72
C HIS A 31 1.12 -9.26 -3.95
N VAL A 32 1.93 -8.22 -4.16
CA VAL A 32 3.14 -7.96 -3.35
C VAL A 32 2.93 -6.64 -2.65
N GLU A 33 2.64 -6.76 -1.36
CA GLU A 33 2.15 -5.66 -0.54
C GLU A 33 3.29 -4.78 -0.04
N GLU A 34 2.98 -3.51 0.07
CA GLU A 34 3.75 -2.46 0.77
C GLU A 34 5.23 -2.41 0.38
N PRO A 35 5.57 -2.05 -0.87
CA PRO A 35 6.95 -1.84 -1.28
C PRO A 35 7.50 -0.55 -0.67
N GLU A 36 7.78 -0.58 0.63
CA GLU A 36 8.04 0.59 1.47
C GLU A 36 9.45 0.61 2.02
N PHE A 37 10.00 1.81 2.13
CA PHE A 37 11.27 2.06 2.78
C PHE A 37 11.14 3.23 3.75
N TRP A 38 11.41 3.00 5.04
CA TRP A 38 11.47 4.11 5.99
C TRP A 38 12.53 5.13 5.58
N ASP A 39 12.21 6.42 5.69
CA ASP A 39 13.13 7.50 5.33
C ASP A 39 14.47 7.42 6.09
N LYS A 40 14.40 6.99 7.36
CA LYS A 40 15.56 6.83 8.25
C LYS A 40 16.35 5.53 8.05
N SER A 41 15.87 4.58 7.26
CA SER A 41 16.59 3.34 6.93
C SER A 41 17.66 3.58 5.85
N GLY A 42 18.47 2.58 5.54
CA GLY A 42 19.50 2.71 4.48
C GLY A 42 20.93 2.71 5.01
N TYR A 43 21.16 2.08 6.16
CA TYR A 43 22.50 2.00 6.80
C TYR A 43 23.10 0.60 6.80
N SER A 44 22.37 -0.41 6.28
CA SER A 44 22.87 -1.77 6.20
C SER A 44 23.95 -1.92 5.12
N GLU A 45 24.85 -2.88 5.28
CA GLU A 45 25.88 -3.17 4.28
C GLU A 45 25.29 -3.51 2.91
N ALA A 46 24.13 -4.16 2.86
CA ALA A 46 23.43 -4.44 1.61
C ALA A 46 22.99 -3.15 0.90
N PHE A 47 22.45 -2.19 1.64
CA PHE A 47 22.06 -0.90 1.07
C PHE A 47 23.26 -0.08 0.59
N LYS A 48 24.33 -0.05 1.36
CA LYS A 48 25.58 0.64 0.98
C LYS A 48 26.15 0.09 -0.33
N ARG A 49 26.20 -1.24 -0.48
CA ARG A 49 26.62 -1.88 -1.73
C ARG A 49 25.73 -1.51 -2.91
N GLU A 50 24.41 -1.51 -2.73
CA GLU A 50 23.47 -1.09 -3.78
C GLU A 50 23.66 0.39 -4.15
N TYR A 51 23.97 1.25 -3.19
CA TYR A 51 24.28 2.65 -3.42
C TYR A 51 25.54 2.81 -4.28
N GLU A 52 26.61 2.14 -3.92
CA GLU A 52 27.89 2.17 -4.66
C GLU A 52 27.74 1.62 -6.07
N ILE A 53 26.94 0.56 -6.25
CA ILE A 53 26.63 0.00 -7.57
C ILE A 53 25.85 1.00 -8.43
N TYR A 54 24.87 1.67 -7.84
CA TYR A 54 23.97 2.57 -8.55
C TYR A 54 24.62 3.90 -8.92
N TYR A 55 25.29 4.55 -7.95
CA TYR A 55 25.87 5.87 -8.12
C TYR A 55 27.33 5.87 -8.57
N LYS A 56 28.02 4.72 -8.49
CA LYS A 56 29.47 4.58 -8.76
C LYS A 56 30.34 5.49 -7.89
N GLU A 57 29.87 5.77 -6.67
CA GLU A 57 30.58 6.55 -5.65
C GLU A 57 30.40 5.91 -4.27
N PRO A 58 31.29 6.20 -3.29
CA PRO A 58 31.16 5.71 -1.93
C PRO A 58 29.84 6.16 -1.29
N TRP A 59 29.22 5.26 -0.53
CA TRP A 59 28.00 5.60 0.22
C TRP A 59 28.24 6.73 1.21
N LYS A 60 27.30 7.67 1.28
CA LYS A 60 27.27 8.76 2.24
C LYS A 60 26.04 8.63 3.13
N PRO A 61 26.20 8.79 4.46
CA PRO A 61 25.06 8.78 5.38
C PRO A 61 24.04 9.86 5.02
N GLN A 62 22.78 9.48 4.89
CA GLN A 62 21.71 10.40 4.48
C GLN A 62 21.49 11.59 5.41
N HIS A 63 21.94 11.51 6.67
CA HIS A 63 21.82 12.59 7.65
C HIS A 63 22.92 13.65 7.53
N GLU A 64 23.95 13.44 6.71
CA GLU A 64 25.06 14.38 6.58
C GLU A 64 24.74 15.58 5.67
N SER A 65 23.86 15.41 4.68
CA SER A 65 23.50 16.47 3.76
C SER A 65 22.19 16.21 3.04
N LEU A 66 21.59 17.27 2.50
CA LEU A 66 20.39 17.16 1.65
C LEU A 66 20.65 16.35 0.38
N ASP A 67 21.85 16.44 -0.22
CA ASP A 67 22.22 15.65 -1.39
C ASP A 67 22.28 14.15 -1.03
N ALA A 68 22.92 13.80 0.07
CA ALA A 68 22.98 12.42 0.53
C ALA A 68 21.58 11.86 0.87
N GLN A 69 20.72 12.66 1.50
CA GLN A 69 19.34 12.29 1.76
C GLN A 69 18.57 12.04 0.46
N TYR A 70 18.66 12.95 -0.50
CA TYR A 70 18.02 12.83 -1.80
C TYR A 70 18.48 11.58 -2.56
N LYS A 71 19.79 11.33 -2.63
CA LYS A 71 20.35 10.14 -3.27
C LYS A 71 19.88 8.85 -2.62
N CYS A 72 19.87 8.78 -1.28
CA CYS A 72 19.36 7.62 -0.57
C CYS A 72 17.85 7.41 -0.84
N ALA A 73 17.06 8.47 -0.87
CA ALA A 73 15.63 8.39 -1.16
C ALA A 73 15.36 7.88 -2.58
N ARG A 74 16.06 8.42 -3.58
CA ARG A 74 15.98 7.97 -4.97
C ARG A 74 16.38 6.49 -5.12
N LEU A 75 17.43 6.08 -4.45
CA LEU A 75 17.86 4.68 -4.48
C LEU A 75 16.79 3.75 -3.88
N LYS A 76 16.17 4.12 -2.76
CA LYS A 76 15.09 3.34 -2.13
C LYS A 76 13.94 3.10 -3.11
N ALA A 77 13.47 4.13 -3.78
CA ALA A 77 12.42 4.01 -4.80
C ALA A 77 12.85 3.10 -5.96
N TYR A 78 14.06 3.29 -6.46
CA TYR A 78 14.61 2.45 -7.53
C TYR A 78 14.73 0.98 -7.14
N LEU A 79 15.16 0.66 -5.93
CA LEU A 79 15.32 -0.72 -5.48
C LEU A 79 13.99 -1.47 -5.46
N TYR A 80 12.92 -0.84 -4.99
CA TYR A 80 11.59 -1.44 -5.05
C TYR A 80 11.06 -1.57 -6.47
N LYS A 81 11.20 -0.53 -7.28
CA LYS A 81 10.86 -0.61 -8.70
C LYS A 81 11.54 -1.81 -9.37
N ARG A 82 12.86 -1.92 -9.23
CA ARG A 82 13.65 -3.01 -9.78
C ARG A 82 13.17 -4.38 -9.32
N THR A 83 12.88 -4.52 -8.03
CA THR A 83 12.40 -5.78 -7.45
C THR A 83 11.03 -6.16 -7.99
N ILE A 84 10.08 -5.24 -7.97
CA ILE A 84 8.73 -5.49 -8.48
C ILE A 84 8.76 -5.84 -9.98
N ASP A 85 9.55 -5.11 -10.78
CA ASP A 85 9.70 -5.38 -12.21
C ASP A 85 10.25 -6.79 -12.47
N ARG A 86 11.34 -7.16 -11.79
CA ARG A 86 11.95 -8.50 -11.93
C ARG A 86 11.00 -9.62 -11.50
N VAL A 87 10.34 -9.47 -10.36
CA VAL A 87 9.44 -10.49 -9.81
C VAL A 87 8.21 -10.66 -10.67
N SER A 88 7.54 -9.56 -11.05
CA SER A 88 6.32 -9.62 -11.86
C SER A 88 6.60 -10.16 -13.26
N ALA A 89 7.68 -9.74 -13.91
CA ALA A 89 8.07 -10.25 -15.21
C ALA A 89 8.38 -11.76 -15.17
N ALA A 90 9.19 -12.19 -14.20
CA ALA A 90 9.58 -13.60 -14.07
C ALA A 90 8.39 -14.52 -13.76
N LEU A 91 7.44 -14.08 -12.91
CA LEU A 91 6.26 -14.86 -12.56
C LEU A 91 5.25 -14.95 -13.71
N LYS A 92 5.05 -13.86 -14.45
CA LYS A 92 4.20 -13.87 -15.65
C LYS A 92 4.76 -14.78 -16.73
N GLU A 93 6.07 -14.70 -16.97
CA GLU A 93 6.75 -15.59 -17.92
C GLU A 93 6.65 -17.06 -17.47
N TYR A 94 6.89 -17.34 -16.18
CA TYR A 94 6.75 -18.69 -15.64
C TYR A 94 5.33 -19.26 -15.81
N ALA A 95 4.31 -18.47 -15.48
CA ALA A 95 2.91 -18.87 -15.65
C ALA A 95 2.57 -19.11 -17.15
N LYS A 96 3.06 -18.25 -18.02
CA LYS A 96 2.84 -18.36 -19.47
C LYS A 96 3.49 -19.61 -20.07
N VAL A 97 4.77 -19.82 -19.76
CA VAL A 97 5.54 -20.95 -20.33
C VAL A 97 5.03 -22.29 -19.81
N LYS A 98 4.80 -22.39 -18.50
CA LYS A 98 4.45 -23.67 -17.85
C LYS A 98 2.97 -24.04 -17.98
N TYR A 99 2.09 -23.05 -17.91
CA TYR A 99 0.64 -23.28 -17.81
C TYR A 99 -0.17 -22.60 -18.92
N GLN A 100 0.46 -21.84 -19.81
CA GLN A 100 -0.21 -21.02 -20.83
C GLN A 100 -1.22 -20.03 -20.22
N LYS A 101 -0.98 -19.62 -18.97
CA LYS A 101 -1.87 -18.80 -18.17
C LYS A 101 -1.40 -17.34 -18.16
N ASP A 102 -2.33 -16.41 -18.27
CA ASP A 102 -2.08 -15.00 -18.04
C ASP A 102 -2.24 -14.69 -16.55
N LEU A 103 -1.11 -14.46 -15.88
CA LEU A 103 -1.06 -14.11 -14.48
C LEU A 103 -1.20 -12.59 -14.32
N ARG A 104 -2.05 -12.15 -13.41
CA ARG A 104 -2.16 -10.75 -13.02
C ARG A 104 -1.23 -10.43 -11.86
N PHE A 105 -0.72 -9.19 -11.84
CA PHE A 105 0.17 -8.74 -10.77
C PHE A 105 -0.27 -7.37 -10.27
N TYR A 106 -0.54 -7.27 -8.97
CA TYR A 106 -0.97 -6.06 -8.30
C TYR A 106 -0.01 -5.68 -7.17
N VAL A 107 0.05 -4.38 -6.89
CA VAL A 107 0.85 -3.85 -5.79
C VAL A 107 -0.07 -3.12 -4.82
N PRO A 108 -0.44 -3.74 -3.70
CA PRO A 108 -1.07 -3.05 -2.59
C PRO A 108 -0.11 -2.03 -1.97
N THR A 109 -0.57 -0.81 -1.78
CA THR A 109 0.23 0.30 -1.30
C THR A 109 -0.62 1.28 -0.49
N HIS A 110 0.01 2.00 0.42
CA HIS A 110 -0.64 3.10 1.10
C HIS A 110 -0.82 4.30 0.15
N SER A 111 -1.65 5.26 0.54
CA SER A 111 -1.75 6.51 -0.20
C SER A 111 -0.49 7.37 -0.04
N LEU A 112 -0.23 8.21 -1.03
CA LEU A 112 0.91 9.15 -0.99
C LEU A 112 0.84 10.11 0.21
N LEU A 113 -0.36 10.40 0.70
CA LEU A 113 -0.55 11.23 1.89
C LEU A 113 -0.06 10.52 3.15
N ASN A 114 -0.38 9.24 3.32
CA ASN A 114 0.07 8.43 4.45
C ASN A 114 1.58 8.26 4.45
N TYR A 115 2.19 8.02 3.31
CA TYR A 115 3.64 7.95 3.20
C TYR A 115 4.35 9.22 3.68
N THR A 116 3.84 10.38 3.31
CA THR A 116 4.37 11.66 3.77
C THR A 116 4.26 11.79 5.30
N GLN A 117 3.13 11.41 5.85
CA GLN A 117 2.86 11.49 7.28
C GLN A 117 3.75 10.55 8.10
N TRP A 118 3.96 9.34 7.62
CA TRP A 118 4.76 8.33 8.31
C TRP A 118 6.25 8.39 7.99
N LYS A 119 6.67 9.29 7.13
CA LYS A 119 8.06 9.41 6.68
C LYS A 119 8.56 8.11 6.04
N ILE A 120 7.78 7.59 5.15
CA ILE A 120 8.09 6.43 4.32
C ILE A 120 8.41 6.92 2.89
N MET A 121 9.42 6.33 2.28
CA MET A 121 9.71 6.57 0.87
C MET A 121 8.72 5.80 0.01
N SER A 122 7.94 6.55 -0.75
CA SER A 122 6.94 6.03 -1.68
C SER A 122 7.56 5.79 -3.06
N PRO A 123 7.53 4.57 -3.60
CA PRO A 123 7.99 4.29 -4.95
C PRO A 123 6.87 4.39 -6.01
N GLU A 124 5.63 4.74 -5.67
CA GLU A 124 4.46 4.60 -6.55
C GLU A 124 4.65 5.27 -7.90
N ALA A 125 5.20 6.48 -7.93
CA ALA A 125 5.47 7.19 -9.18
C ALA A 125 6.47 6.44 -10.08
N GLU A 126 7.37 5.67 -9.51
CA GLU A 126 8.30 4.80 -10.25
C GLU A 126 7.63 3.49 -10.67
N LEU A 127 6.75 2.93 -9.82
CA LEU A 127 6.07 1.67 -10.08
C LEU A 127 5.14 1.75 -11.30
N ILE A 128 4.50 2.88 -11.54
CA ILE A 128 3.62 3.07 -12.71
C ILE A 128 4.32 2.89 -14.06
N SER A 129 5.65 2.95 -14.09
CA SER A 129 6.43 2.71 -15.29
C SER A 129 6.71 1.22 -15.57
N ILE A 130 6.34 0.31 -14.66
CA ILE A 130 6.59 -1.14 -14.81
C ILE A 130 5.49 -1.75 -15.70
N PRO A 131 5.84 -2.27 -16.89
CA PRO A 131 4.82 -2.74 -17.84
C PRO A 131 4.11 -4.02 -17.39
N THR A 132 4.71 -4.80 -16.50
CA THR A 132 4.19 -6.09 -16.00
C THR A 132 3.27 -5.98 -14.79
N VAL A 133 3.10 -4.79 -14.21
CA VAL A 133 2.14 -4.51 -13.14
C VAL A 133 0.79 -4.14 -13.78
N ASP A 134 -0.25 -4.87 -13.45
CA ASP A 134 -1.61 -4.70 -14.03
C ASP A 134 -2.41 -3.64 -13.28
N GLY A 135 -2.06 -3.37 -12.03
CA GLY A 135 -2.74 -2.37 -11.22
C GLY A 135 -2.21 -2.26 -9.81
N TYR A 136 -2.90 -1.45 -9.04
CA TYR A 136 -2.58 -1.15 -7.64
C TYR A 136 -3.80 -1.36 -6.76
N ILE A 137 -3.56 -1.55 -5.47
CA ILE A 137 -4.58 -1.54 -4.44
C ILE A 137 -4.18 -0.45 -3.44
N ALA A 138 -4.85 0.68 -3.51
CA ALA A 138 -4.57 1.82 -2.66
C ALA A 138 -5.28 1.68 -1.32
N GLN A 139 -4.54 1.62 -0.24
CA GLN A 139 -5.12 1.67 1.09
C GLN A 139 -5.60 3.09 1.41
N ILE A 140 -6.87 3.22 1.65
CA ILE A 140 -7.48 4.46 2.13
C ILE A 140 -7.52 4.40 3.65
N TRP A 141 -6.41 4.80 4.25
CA TRP A 141 -6.20 4.72 5.68
C TRP A 141 -6.42 6.09 6.33
N THR A 142 -7.52 6.20 7.04
CA THR A 142 -7.94 7.47 7.65
C THR A 142 -7.74 7.51 9.17
N GLY A 143 -6.97 6.57 9.71
CA GLY A 143 -6.80 6.39 11.15
C GLY A 143 -6.40 7.67 11.89
N THR A 144 -5.31 8.31 11.48
CA THR A 144 -4.83 9.54 12.12
C THR A 144 -5.75 10.74 11.95
N SER A 145 -6.65 10.70 10.96
CA SER A 145 -7.60 11.79 10.71
C SER A 145 -8.82 11.75 11.61
N ARG A 146 -9.01 10.66 12.34
CA ARG A 146 -10.11 10.50 13.30
C ARG A 146 -9.89 11.28 14.57
N GLU A 147 -8.63 11.52 14.93
CA GLU A 147 -8.31 12.40 16.02
C GLU A 147 -8.57 13.85 15.61
N ALA A 148 -9.36 14.53 16.41
CA ALA A 148 -9.66 15.93 16.14
C ALA A 148 -8.39 16.77 16.31
N ASN A 149 -8.10 17.61 15.34
CA ASN A 149 -7.00 18.56 15.39
C ASN A 149 -7.50 20.02 15.31
N VAL A 150 -6.66 20.95 15.70
CA VAL A 150 -6.99 22.38 15.63
C VAL A 150 -6.35 22.98 14.39
N TYR A 151 -7.18 23.55 13.53
CA TYR A 151 -6.75 24.33 12.38
C TYR A 151 -7.49 25.67 12.37
N GLU A 152 -6.77 26.77 12.38
CA GLU A 152 -7.33 28.13 12.45
C GLU A 152 -8.35 28.32 13.62
N GLY A 153 -8.04 27.73 14.76
CA GLY A 153 -8.91 27.77 15.94
C GLY A 153 -10.11 26.81 15.91
N VAL A 154 -10.29 26.07 14.85
CA VAL A 154 -11.36 25.08 14.72
C VAL A 154 -10.85 23.68 15.07
N TYR A 155 -11.52 23.05 16.03
CA TYR A 155 -11.25 21.68 16.44
C TYR A 155 -12.16 20.72 15.64
N LYS A 156 -11.57 19.99 14.69
CA LYS A 156 -12.31 19.14 13.76
C LYS A 156 -11.53 17.90 13.38
N GLU A 157 -12.20 16.75 13.36
CA GLU A 157 -11.64 15.56 12.72
C GLU A 157 -11.71 15.68 11.19
N ARG A 158 -10.90 14.92 10.47
CA ARG A 158 -10.66 15.09 9.04
C ARG A 158 -10.82 13.81 8.21
N THR A 159 -11.54 12.83 8.71
CA THR A 159 -11.68 11.53 8.06
C THR A 159 -12.19 11.66 6.62
N PHE A 160 -13.26 12.44 6.41
CA PHE A 160 -13.83 12.64 5.09
C PHE A 160 -12.84 13.33 4.13
N GLU A 161 -12.25 14.44 4.55
CA GLU A 161 -11.34 15.23 3.73
C GLU A 161 -10.08 14.45 3.37
N THR A 162 -9.54 13.66 4.31
CA THR A 162 -8.38 12.82 4.06
C THR A 162 -8.72 11.72 3.06
N ALA A 163 -9.82 11.00 3.26
CA ALA A 163 -10.27 9.98 2.33
C ALA A 163 -10.47 10.55 0.92
N TYR A 164 -11.14 11.70 0.81
CA TYR A 164 -11.35 12.36 -0.48
C TYR A 164 -10.04 12.66 -1.21
N LEU A 165 -9.03 13.17 -0.50
CA LEU A 165 -7.72 13.44 -1.08
C LEU A 165 -6.98 12.16 -1.45
N GLU A 166 -7.03 11.13 -0.61
CA GLU A 166 -6.39 9.84 -0.87
C GLU A 166 -6.97 9.16 -2.13
N TYR A 167 -8.29 9.10 -2.26
CA TYR A 167 -8.94 8.59 -3.46
C TYR A 167 -8.52 9.35 -4.71
N GLY A 168 -8.55 10.67 -4.65
CA GLY A 168 -8.22 11.52 -5.81
C GLY A 168 -6.78 11.34 -6.27
N VAL A 169 -5.82 11.40 -5.35
CA VAL A 169 -4.39 11.25 -5.65
C VAL A 169 -4.10 9.89 -6.27
N MET A 170 -4.63 8.81 -5.69
CA MET A 170 -4.35 7.46 -6.17
C MET A 170 -5.06 7.17 -7.50
N GLN A 171 -6.27 7.66 -7.69
CA GLN A 171 -6.96 7.54 -8.98
C GLN A 171 -6.21 8.25 -10.10
N GLU A 172 -5.72 9.46 -9.87
CA GLU A 172 -4.93 10.21 -10.86
C GLU A 172 -3.58 9.55 -11.18
N LEU A 173 -3.00 8.79 -10.24
CA LEU A 173 -1.74 8.07 -10.45
C LEU A 173 -1.82 7.09 -11.64
N VAL A 174 -2.95 6.41 -11.82
CA VAL A 174 -3.13 5.42 -12.90
C VAL A 174 -3.81 5.98 -14.15
N LYS A 175 -4.26 7.23 -14.11
CA LYS A 175 -4.96 7.87 -15.21
C LYS A 175 -4.13 7.86 -16.49
N GLY A 176 -4.73 7.38 -17.57
CA GLY A 176 -4.06 7.27 -18.88
C GLY A 176 -3.05 6.13 -19.01
N THR A 177 -2.84 5.32 -17.96
CA THR A 177 -1.89 4.19 -18.01
C THR A 177 -2.53 2.87 -18.45
N GLY A 178 -3.85 2.79 -18.49
CA GLY A 178 -4.60 1.54 -18.72
C GLY A 178 -4.60 0.57 -17.54
N ARG A 179 -3.95 0.94 -16.42
CA ARG A 179 -3.90 0.13 -15.20
C ARG A 179 -5.13 0.32 -14.35
N ARG A 180 -5.45 -0.72 -13.59
CA ARG A 180 -6.56 -0.71 -12.65
C ARG A 180 -6.10 -0.20 -11.29
N MET A 181 -6.94 0.64 -10.67
CA MET A 181 -6.81 1.02 -9.26
C MET A 181 -7.95 0.39 -8.49
N TRP A 182 -7.61 -0.39 -7.46
CA TRP A 182 -8.52 -0.87 -6.42
C TRP A 182 -8.33 -0.01 -5.18
N PHE A 183 -9.37 0.14 -4.39
CA PHE A 183 -9.32 0.90 -3.15
C PHE A 183 -9.68 0.02 -1.98
N LEU A 184 -8.70 -0.12 -1.08
CA LEU A 184 -8.86 -0.83 0.18
C LEU A 184 -9.35 0.17 1.22
N ASN A 185 -10.61 0.05 1.61
CA ASN A 185 -11.18 0.88 2.67
C ASN A 185 -10.73 0.34 4.02
N ASP A 186 -9.75 0.99 4.64
CA ASP A 186 -9.20 0.63 5.93
C ASP A 186 -9.43 1.74 6.98
N PRO A 187 -10.65 1.87 7.49
CA PRO A 187 -10.97 2.82 8.54
C PRO A 187 -10.68 2.28 9.94
N ILE A 188 -10.16 1.05 10.06
CA ILE A 188 -9.88 0.42 11.34
C ILE A 188 -8.63 1.03 11.93
N GLU A 189 -8.77 1.62 13.10
CA GLU A 189 -7.66 2.11 13.90
C GLU A 189 -7.28 1.11 14.98
N ASP A 190 -5.99 0.96 15.19
CA ASP A 190 -5.44 0.12 16.24
C ASP A 190 -5.52 0.78 17.64
N LEU A 191 -6.54 1.61 17.88
CA LEU A 191 -6.75 2.25 19.17
C LEU A 191 -7.79 1.50 20.00
N PRO A 192 -7.39 0.94 21.15
CA PRO A 192 -8.29 0.18 22.02
C PRO A 192 -9.48 0.98 22.55
N SER A 193 -9.41 2.31 22.48
CA SER A 193 -10.46 3.22 22.95
C SER A 193 -11.59 3.43 21.95
N TYR A 194 -11.42 3.02 20.69
CA TYR A 194 -12.47 3.19 19.70
C TYR A 194 -13.60 2.17 19.89
N THR A 195 -14.82 2.68 19.80
CA THR A 195 -16.05 1.89 19.86
C THR A 195 -16.52 1.52 18.45
N TRP A 196 -17.54 0.68 18.37
CA TRP A 196 -18.20 0.38 17.10
C TRP A 196 -18.77 1.63 16.44
N GLU A 197 -19.38 2.52 17.20
CA GLU A 197 -19.95 3.75 16.68
C GLU A 197 -18.87 4.65 16.05
N ASN A 198 -17.69 4.69 16.63
CA ASN A 198 -16.56 5.39 16.03
C ASN A 198 -16.16 4.74 14.70
N TYR A 199 -16.09 3.42 14.66
CA TYR A 199 -15.78 2.68 13.45
C TYR A 199 -16.80 2.92 12.34
N GLU A 200 -18.09 2.71 12.60
CA GLU A 200 -19.19 2.92 11.66
C GLU A 200 -19.19 4.35 11.11
N TYR A 201 -19.07 5.33 11.99
CA TYR A 201 -19.03 6.73 11.61
C TYR A 201 -17.86 7.08 10.66
N ASN A 202 -16.67 6.58 10.96
CA ASN A 202 -15.49 6.83 10.15
C ASN A 202 -15.54 6.04 8.84
N TYR A 203 -16.00 4.79 8.88
CA TYR A 203 -16.16 3.97 7.68
C TYR A 203 -17.13 4.63 6.68
N ARG A 204 -18.30 5.05 7.13
CA ARG A 204 -19.28 5.74 6.28
C ARG A 204 -18.72 7.01 5.66
N ARG A 205 -17.94 7.79 6.38
CA ARG A 205 -17.28 8.99 5.82
C ARG A 205 -16.26 8.65 4.77
N THR A 206 -15.48 7.61 5.01
CA THR A 206 -14.52 7.11 4.03
C THR A 206 -15.24 6.63 2.76
N ALA A 207 -16.27 5.84 2.88
CA ALA A 207 -17.05 5.36 1.75
C ALA A 207 -17.74 6.51 0.98
N VAL A 208 -18.41 7.44 1.68
CA VAL A 208 -19.08 8.59 1.03
C VAL A 208 -18.08 9.46 0.28
N ALA A 209 -16.85 9.62 0.76
CA ALA A 209 -15.83 10.38 0.06
C ALA A 209 -15.53 9.79 -1.33
N SER A 210 -15.57 8.46 -1.50
CA SER A 210 -15.34 7.81 -2.78
C SER A 210 -16.42 8.13 -3.82
N LEU A 211 -17.67 8.36 -3.40
CA LEU A 211 -18.79 8.68 -4.30
C LEU A 211 -18.62 10.03 -5.02
N LEU A 212 -17.73 10.87 -4.53
CA LEU A 212 -17.39 12.14 -5.18
C LEU A 212 -16.34 11.98 -6.28
N HIS A 213 -15.83 10.77 -6.48
CA HIS A 213 -14.88 10.42 -7.52
C HIS A 213 -15.54 9.49 -8.55
N PRO A 214 -16.04 10.00 -9.69
CA PRO A 214 -16.89 9.24 -10.62
C PRO A 214 -16.21 8.08 -11.34
N HIS A 215 -14.91 7.94 -11.18
CA HIS A 215 -14.11 6.88 -11.83
C HIS A 215 -13.68 5.77 -10.86
N ILE A 216 -14.17 5.77 -9.62
CA ILE A 216 -13.88 4.73 -8.64
C ILE A 216 -14.96 3.65 -8.71
N TRP A 217 -14.55 2.44 -9.08
CA TRP A 217 -15.47 1.29 -9.28
C TRP A 217 -15.00 0.01 -8.61
N HIS A 218 -13.78 -0.01 -8.07
CA HIS A 218 -13.18 -1.23 -7.56
C HIS A 218 -12.79 -1.03 -6.10
N TYR A 219 -13.41 -1.81 -5.24
CA TYR A 219 -13.17 -1.76 -3.80
C TYR A 219 -12.70 -3.11 -3.29
N GLU A 220 -11.79 -3.09 -2.34
CA GLU A 220 -11.49 -4.18 -1.45
C GLU A 220 -12.14 -3.86 -0.11
N ILE A 221 -13.03 -4.75 0.32
CA ILE A 221 -13.88 -4.53 1.48
C ILE A 221 -13.33 -5.35 2.64
N CYS A 222 -13.26 -4.74 3.83
CA CYS A 222 -12.85 -5.39 5.06
C CYS A 222 -11.49 -6.11 4.97
N PRO A 223 -10.37 -5.38 4.93
CA PRO A 223 -9.02 -5.94 4.77
C PRO A 223 -8.61 -6.89 5.90
N TRP A 224 -9.29 -6.81 7.03
CA TRP A 224 -9.01 -7.59 8.23
C TRP A 224 -10.22 -8.38 8.72
N PRO A 225 -10.81 -9.27 7.88
CA PRO A 225 -12.04 -9.98 8.24
C PRO A 225 -11.91 -10.79 9.53
N HIS A 226 -10.77 -11.41 9.79
CA HIS A 226 -10.51 -12.15 11.03
C HIS A 226 -10.46 -11.25 12.27
N ARG A 227 -10.08 -9.99 12.15
CA ARG A 227 -10.16 -9.04 13.28
C ARG A 227 -11.60 -8.74 13.65
N VAL A 228 -12.45 -8.63 12.64
CA VAL A 228 -13.87 -8.32 12.82
C VAL A 228 -14.65 -9.57 13.26
N PHE A 229 -14.57 -10.65 12.49
CA PHE A 229 -15.39 -11.84 12.69
C PHE A 229 -14.90 -12.72 13.85
N ASP A 230 -13.59 -12.79 14.09
CA ASP A 230 -13.02 -13.52 15.22
C ASP A 230 -13.00 -12.73 16.53
N GLY A 231 -13.33 -11.44 16.50
CA GLY A 231 -13.33 -10.54 17.66
C GLY A 231 -11.95 -10.34 18.30
N ARG A 232 -10.86 -10.56 17.56
CA ARG A 232 -9.51 -10.53 18.10
C ARG A 232 -8.97 -9.12 18.29
N TYR A 233 -9.31 -8.21 17.36
CA TYR A 233 -8.86 -6.84 17.47
C TYR A 233 -9.47 -5.91 16.40
N PRO A 234 -9.92 -4.69 16.74
CA PRO A 234 -10.30 -4.31 18.10
C PRO A 234 -11.27 -5.35 18.67
N ARG A 235 -11.38 -5.46 20.00
CA ARG A 235 -12.27 -6.45 20.66
C ARG A 235 -13.74 -6.17 20.32
N PHE A 236 -14.14 -6.48 19.13
CA PHE A 236 -15.51 -6.35 18.68
C PHE A 236 -16.39 -7.43 19.30
N GLN A 237 -17.57 -7.04 19.72
CA GLN A 237 -18.59 -7.98 20.14
C GLN A 237 -19.23 -8.66 18.91
N PRO A 238 -19.78 -9.87 19.00
CA PRO A 238 -20.35 -10.61 17.86
C PRO A 238 -21.37 -9.84 17.00
N ARG A 239 -22.12 -8.92 17.61
CA ARG A 239 -23.09 -8.04 16.91
C ARG A 239 -22.46 -7.08 15.89
N ILE A 240 -21.16 -6.97 15.87
CA ILE A 240 -20.44 -6.04 15.00
C ILE A 240 -20.26 -6.62 13.59
N ALA A 241 -20.03 -7.92 13.47
CA ALA A 241 -19.97 -8.59 12.18
C ALA A 241 -21.28 -8.38 11.40
N GLU A 242 -22.43 -8.60 12.05
CA GLU A 242 -23.75 -8.39 11.47
C GLU A 242 -23.97 -6.95 11.01
N LYS A 243 -23.53 -5.97 11.80
CA LYS A 243 -23.65 -4.55 11.43
C LYS A 243 -22.73 -4.16 10.27
N ILE A 244 -21.56 -4.75 10.16
CA ILE A 244 -20.65 -4.54 9.03
C ILE A 244 -21.27 -5.09 7.75
N GLU A 245 -21.77 -6.32 7.77
CA GLU A 245 -22.46 -6.92 6.63
C GLU A 245 -23.62 -6.02 6.16
N THR A 246 -24.45 -5.54 7.06
CA THR A 246 -25.56 -4.64 6.73
C THR A 246 -25.07 -3.31 6.15
N SER A 247 -23.94 -2.78 6.61
CA SER A 247 -23.37 -1.54 6.06
C SER A 247 -22.87 -1.73 4.62
N PHE A 248 -22.30 -2.89 4.30
CA PHE A 248 -21.88 -3.21 2.93
C PHE A 248 -23.03 -3.40 1.96
N GLU A 249 -24.13 -4.00 2.41
CA GLU A 249 -25.34 -4.17 1.59
C GLU A 249 -25.97 -2.83 1.23
N THR A 250 -25.94 -1.85 2.14
CA THR A 250 -26.48 -0.50 1.89
C THR A 250 -25.61 0.33 0.96
N ASP A 251 -24.31 0.09 0.90
CA ASP A 251 -23.41 0.82 0.01
C ASP A 251 -23.44 0.28 -1.44
N GLN A 252 -24.05 -0.90 -1.67
CA GLN A 252 -24.21 -1.50 -3.00
C GLN A 252 -25.59 -1.24 -3.65
N SER A 253 -26.51 -0.65 -2.94
CA SER A 253 -27.87 -0.33 -3.41
C SER A 253 -27.99 1.14 -3.81
#